data_2cfe593b3e1aa9bc15980f86153a11ad
#
_entry.id   2cfe593b3e1aa9bc15980f86153a11ad
#
_cell.length_a   1.000
_cell.length_b   1.000
_cell.length_c   1.000
_cell.angle_alpha   90.00
_cell.angle_beta   90.00
_cell.angle_gamma   90.00
#
_symmetry.space_group_name_H-M   'P 1'
#
loop_
_entity.id
_entity.type
_entity.pdbx_description
1 polymer ?
#
loop_
_entity_poly.entity_id
_entity_poly.type
_entity_poly.pdbx_seq_one_letter_code
_entity_poly.pdbx_strand_id
1 'polypeptide(L)'
;LVLGFFFRKRDYSDGDLLLMRRKKANKIALRRMATAKKLLQQNNEKAFYNEVIRALWVFLSDKLLIPQSELSKENISDKLQQRSIAENKIEELKITLDTCEQALFSPIGRENAMKETYSKAIELIMDFEEQLKHKTA
;
A
#
# COMPACT_ATOMS: atom_id res chain seq x y z
N LEU A 1 -16.63 -12.49 26.38
CA LEU A 1 -15.33 -11.94 26.10
C LEU A 1 -15.35 -11.08 24.85
N VAL A 2 -15.84 -11.66 23.77
CA VAL A 2 -15.94 -10.93 22.53
C VAL A 2 -16.84 -9.71 22.71
N LEU A 3 -17.88 -9.84 23.46
CA LEU A 3 -18.80 -8.74 23.70
C LEU A 3 -18.12 -7.59 24.41
N GLY A 4 -17.36 -7.89 25.45
CA GLY A 4 -16.66 -6.86 26.17
C GLY A 4 -15.67 -6.15 25.27
N PHE A 5 -15.09 -6.90 24.39
CA PHE A 5 -14.16 -6.35 23.43
C PHE A 5 -14.86 -5.37 22.49
N PHE A 6 -16.04 -5.71 22.02
CA PHE A 6 -16.79 -4.81 21.15
C PHE A 6 -17.18 -3.53 21.84
N PHE A 7 -17.59 -3.63 23.08
CA PHE A 7 -17.95 -2.44 23.82
C PHE A 7 -16.77 -1.51 23.98
N ARG A 8 -15.61 -2.08 24.28
CA ARG A 8 -14.42 -1.28 24.40
C ARG A 8 -14.09 -0.60 23.07
N LYS A 9 -14.33 -1.31 21.99
CA LYS A 9 -14.09 -0.75 20.69
C LYS A 9 -14.91 0.49 20.41
N ARG A 10 -16.12 0.52 20.93
CA ARG A 10 -16.97 1.67 20.73
C ARG A 10 -16.54 2.87 21.55
N ASP A 11 -15.71 2.66 22.53
CA ASP A 11 -15.19 3.75 23.32
C ASP A 11 -14.13 4.55 22.59
N TYR A 12 -13.57 4.00 21.52
CA TYR A 12 -12.57 4.72 20.75
C TYR A 12 -13.23 5.66 19.77
N SER A 13 -12.66 6.85 19.65
CA SER A 13 -13.10 7.76 18.61
C SER A 13 -12.62 7.27 17.26
N ASP A 14 -13.27 7.76 16.20
CA ASP A 14 -12.83 7.41 14.85
C ASP A 14 -11.40 7.85 14.62
N GLY A 15 -11.02 9.00 15.18
CA GLY A 15 -9.65 9.49 15.03
C GLY A 15 -8.63 8.56 15.66
N ASP A 16 -8.97 7.98 16.81
CA ASP A 16 -8.06 7.05 17.46
C ASP A 16 -7.84 5.80 16.63
N LEU A 17 -8.90 5.29 16.03
CA LEU A 17 -8.79 4.10 15.19
C LEU A 17 -7.95 4.38 13.94
N LEU A 18 -8.14 5.54 13.34
CA LEU A 18 -7.37 5.93 12.16
C LEU A 18 -5.90 6.08 12.50
N LEU A 19 -5.59 6.66 13.66
CA LEU A 19 -4.20 6.80 14.06
C LEU A 19 -3.57 5.44 14.30
N MET A 20 -4.30 4.49 14.86
CA MET A 20 -3.79 3.14 15.05
C MET A 20 -3.47 2.48 13.71
N ARG A 21 -4.36 2.64 12.73
CA ARG A 21 -4.11 2.10 11.40
C ARG A 21 -2.87 2.73 10.78
N ARG A 22 -2.74 4.03 10.96
CA ARG A 22 -1.59 4.75 10.41
C ARG A 22 -0.29 4.23 10.99
N LYS A 23 -0.26 3.97 12.30
CA LYS A 23 0.93 3.46 12.93
C LYS A 23 1.29 2.05 12.47
N LYS A 24 0.28 1.25 12.13
CA LYS A 24 0.50 -0.12 11.72
C LYS A 24 0.56 -0.32 10.22
N ALA A 25 0.42 0.77 9.46
CA ALA A 25 0.32 0.66 8.01
C ALA A 25 1.51 -0.06 7.40
N ASN A 26 2.70 0.31 7.85
CA ASN A 26 3.92 -0.32 7.34
C ASN A 26 3.92 -1.82 7.61
N LYS A 27 3.58 -2.21 8.82
CA LYS A 27 3.58 -3.60 9.20
C LYS A 27 2.55 -4.39 8.39
N ILE A 28 1.37 -3.83 8.21
CA ILE A 28 0.32 -4.48 7.43
C ILE A 28 0.75 -4.64 5.99
N ALA A 29 1.32 -3.57 5.41
CA ALA A 29 1.76 -3.61 4.03
C ALA A 29 2.85 -4.65 3.81
N LEU A 30 3.82 -4.72 4.72
CA LEU A 30 4.90 -5.69 4.58
C LEU A 30 4.39 -7.11 4.76
N ARG A 31 3.37 -7.31 5.57
CA ARG A 31 2.75 -8.63 5.70
C ARG A 31 2.09 -9.05 4.39
N ARG A 32 1.41 -8.12 3.71
CA ARG A 32 0.84 -8.41 2.41
C ARG A 32 1.92 -8.69 1.38
N MET A 33 3.04 -7.98 1.48
CA MET A 33 4.15 -8.25 0.57
C MET A 33 4.76 -9.63 0.81
N ALA A 34 4.74 -10.11 2.05
CA ALA A 34 5.18 -11.48 2.31
C ALA A 34 4.29 -12.49 1.60
N THR A 35 2.97 -12.23 1.56
CA THR A 35 2.07 -13.06 0.79
C THR A 35 2.39 -12.97 -0.70
N ALA A 36 2.66 -11.77 -1.19
CA ALA A 36 3.02 -11.60 -2.59
C ALA A 36 4.28 -12.38 -2.93
N LYS A 37 5.24 -12.41 -2.02
CA LYS A 37 6.47 -13.16 -2.26
C LYS A 37 6.19 -14.65 -2.44
N LYS A 38 5.29 -15.20 -1.65
CA LYS A 38 4.91 -16.60 -1.81
C LYS A 38 4.26 -16.84 -3.17
N LEU A 39 3.42 -15.92 -3.60
CA LEU A 39 2.79 -16.05 -4.90
C LEU A 39 3.81 -15.95 -6.03
N LEU A 40 4.81 -15.10 -5.86
CA LEU A 40 5.90 -15.02 -6.82
C LEU A 40 6.63 -16.34 -6.92
N GLN A 41 6.91 -16.96 -5.79
CA GLN A 41 7.61 -18.24 -5.76
C GLN A 41 6.80 -19.36 -6.41
N GLN A 42 5.48 -19.22 -6.39
CA GLN A 42 4.58 -20.19 -7.02
C GLN A 42 4.32 -19.86 -8.49
N ASN A 43 4.93 -18.81 -9.00
CA ASN A 43 4.69 -18.34 -10.37
C ASN A 43 3.23 -18.01 -10.63
N ASN A 44 2.51 -17.57 -9.59
CA ASN A 44 1.11 -17.19 -9.72
C ASN A 44 1.08 -15.69 -10.03
N GLU A 45 1.28 -15.38 -11.29
CA GLU A 45 1.52 -13.99 -11.71
C GLU A 45 0.34 -13.08 -11.40
N LYS A 46 -0.86 -13.52 -11.76
CA LYS A 46 -2.03 -12.67 -11.60
C LYS A 46 -2.29 -12.36 -10.13
N ALA A 47 -2.24 -13.39 -9.28
CA ALA A 47 -2.46 -13.20 -7.86
C ALA A 47 -1.37 -12.35 -7.25
N PHE A 48 -0.13 -12.51 -7.74
CA PHE A 48 0.99 -11.71 -7.26
C PHE A 48 0.74 -10.21 -7.48
N TYR A 49 0.44 -9.83 -8.72
CA TYR A 49 0.24 -8.42 -9.01
C TYR A 49 -0.97 -7.85 -8.30
N ASN A 50 -2.01 -8.65 -8.14
CA ASN A 50 -3.17 -8.22 -7.36
C ASN A 50 -2.79 -7.92 -5.92
N GLU A 51 -1.96 -8.77 -5.34
CA GLU A 51 -1.57 -8.58 -3.94
C GLU A 51 -0.67 -7.36 -3.78
N VAL A 52 0.23 -7.12 -4.74
CA VAL A 52 1.07 -5.94 -4.70
C VAL A 52 0.23 -4.67 -4.77
N ILE A 53 -0.73 -4.63 -5.69
CA ILE A 53 -1.60 -3.47 -5.82
C ILE A 53 -2.35 -3.22 -4.51
N ARG A 54 -2.88 -4.26 -3.92
CA ARG A 54 -3.61 -4.12 -2.66
C ARG A 54 -2.71 -3.62 -1.55
N ALA A 55 -1.48 -4.15 -1.48
CA ALA A 55 -0.55 -3.71 -0.44
C ALA A 55 -0.30 -2.22 -0.55
N LEU A 56 -0.10 -1.73 -1.77
CA LEU A 56 0.20 -0.33 -1.97
C LEU A 56 -0.99 0.56 -1.64
N TRP A 57 -2.18 0.20 -2.13
CA TRP A 57 -3.35 1.05 -1.88
C TRP A 57 -3.78 1.05 -0.41
N VAL A 58 -3.73 -0.11 0.25
CA VAL A 58 -4.06 -0.17 1.66
C VAL A 58 -3.07 0.65 2.47
N PHE A 59 -1.78 0.53 2.12
CA PHE A 59 -0.75 1.30 2.81
C PHE A 59 -1.01 2.81 2.67
N LEU A 60 -1.27 3.26 1.43
CA LEU A 60 -1.49 4.68 1.19
C LEU A 60 -2.75 5.17 1.90
N SER A 61 -3.81 4.38 1.86
CA SER A 61 -5.04 4.74 2.53
C SER A 61 -4.81 4.93 4.02
N ASP A 62 -4.10 4.00 4.63
CA ASP A 62 -3.85 4.07 6.06
C ASP A 62 -2.92 5.22 6.42
N LYS A 63 -1.87 5.44 5.62
CA LYS A 63 -0.92 6.51 5.90
C LYS A 63 -1.51 7.89 5.69
N LEU A 64 -2.32 8.04 4.67
CA LEU A 64 -2.91 9.33 4.34
C LEU A 64 -4.20 9.59 5.09
N LEU A 65 -4.74 8.58 5.76
CA LEU A 65 -6.01 8.66 6.46
C LEU A 65 -7.13 9.03 5.49
N ILE A 66 -7.11 8.43 4.33
CA ILE A 66 -8.11 8.63 3.30
C ILE A 66 -8.69 7.27 2.92
N PRO A 67 -10.01 7.11 2.90
CA PRO A 67 -10.60 5.83 2.50
C PRO A 67 -10.16 5.42 1.11
N GLN A 68 -9.98 4.12 0.91
CA GLN A 68 -9.54 3.63 -0.40
C GLN A 68 -10.50 4.03 -1.51
N SER A 69 -11.79 4.12 -1.21
CA SER A 69 -12.77 4.49 -2.20
C SER A 69 -12.58 5.91 -2.73
N GLU A 70 -11.82 6.73 -2.01
CA GLU A 70 -11.54 8.10 -2.41
C GLU A 70 -10.16 8.27 -3.03
N LEU A 71 -9.41 7.17 -3.17
CA LEU A 71 -8.08 7.21 -3.77
C LEU A 71 -8.12 6.59 -5.16
N SER A 72 -7.38 7.21 -6.08
CA SER A 72 -7.27 6.71 -7.45
C SER A 72 -5.93 7.13 -8.01
N LYS A 73 -5.55 6.55 -9.15
CA LYS A 73 -4.33 6.96 -9.81
C LYS A 73 -4.39 8.41 -10.26
N GLU A 74 -5.60 8.91 -10.52
CA GLU A 74 -5.77 10.29 -10.97
C GLU A 74 -5.51 11.29 -9.86
N ASN A 75 -5.87 10.95 -8.62
CA ASN A 75 -5.73 11.93 -7.54
C ASN A 75 -4.59 11.64 -6.57
N ILE A 76 -3.92 10.48 -6.69
CA ILE A 76 -2.89 10.13 -5.71
C ILE A 76 -1.70 11.09 -5.76
N SER A 77 -1.39 11.61 -6.93
CA SER A 77 -0.33 12.59 -7.10
C SER A 77 -0.59 13.82 -6.22
N ASP A 78 -1.79 14.36 -6.33
CA ASP A 78 -2.15 15.55 -5.56
C ASP A 78 -2.11 15.27 -4.07
N LYS A 79 -2.63 14.11 -3.67
CA LYS A 79 -2.65 13.76 -2.24
C LYS A 79 -1.24 13.66 -1.68
N LEU A 80 -0.32 13.09 -2.45
CA LEU A 80 1.05 12.95 -1.97
C LEU A 80 1.81 14.28 -2.04
N GLN A 81 1.53 15.11 -3.03
CA GLN A 81 2.14 16.43 -3.09
C GLN A 81 1.74 17.28 -1.90
N GLN A 82 0.51 17.13 -1.43
CA GLN A 82 0.06 17.84 -0.24
C GLN A 82 0.82 17.42 1.01
N ARG A 83 1.43 16.25 0.98
CA ARG A 83 2.26 15.77 2.09
C ARG A 83 3.73 15.98 1.82
N SER A 84 4.07 16.78 0.81
CA SER A 84 5.45 17.14 0.47
C SER A 84 6.31 15.95 0.07
N ILE A 85 5.69 14.96 -0.57
CA ILE A 85 6.43 13.83 -1.09
C ILE A 85 7.13 14.26 -2.39
N ALA A 86 8.38 13.83 -2.57
CA ALA A 86 9.14 14.19 -3.74
C ALA A 86 8.50 13.69 -5.02
N GLU A 87 8.60 14.51 -6.07
CA GLU A 87 7.98 14.22 -7.35
C GLU A 87 8.47 12.89 -7.93
N ASN A 88 9.78 12.62 -7.79
CA ASN A 88 10.33 11.38 -8.35
C ASN A 88 9.75 10.15 -7.66
N LYS A 89 9.44 10.23 -6.37
CA LYS A 89 8.85 9.11 -5.66
C LYS A 89 7.40 8.90 -6.07
N ILE A 90 6.68 9.99 -6.30
CA ILE A 90 5.31 9.90 -6.79
C ILE A 90 5.30 9.22 -8.16
N GLU A 91 6.25 9.60 -9.01
CA GLU A 91 6.34 9.02 -10.35
C GLU A 91 6.66 7.53 -10.29
N GLU A 92 7.58 7.14 -9.39
CA GLU A 92 7.92 5.73 -9.22
C GLU A 92 6.70 4.93 -8.78
N LEU A 93 5.90 5.50 -7.88
CA LEU A 93 4.69 4.83 -7.43
C LEU A 93 3.72 4.63 -8.59
N LYS A 94 3.49 5.67 -9.38
CA LYS A 94 2.57 5.60 -10.50
C LYS A 94 3.02 4.56 -11.52
N ILE A 95 4.31 4.52 -11.81
CA ILE A 95 4.86 3.54 -12.74
C ILE A 95 4.63 2.14 -12.20
N THR A 96 4.86 1.94 -10.91
CA THR A 96 4.68 0.62 -10.32
C THR A 96 3.22 0.18 -10.36
N LEU A 97 2.30 1.09 -10.07
CA LEU A 97 0.88 0.78 -10.16
C LEU A 97 0.47 0.43 -11.58
N ASP A 98 0.98 1.20 -12.55
CA ASP A 98 0.68 0.92 -13.95
C ASP A 98 1.23 -0.43 -14.38
N THR A 99 2.44 -0.76 -13.96
CA THR A 99 3.06 -2.04 -14.29
C THR A 99 2.19 -3.19 -13.78
N CYS A 100 1.72 -3.08 -12.55
CA CYS A 100 0.88 -4.12 -11.97
C CYS A 100 -0.43 -4.26 -12.72
N GLU A 101 -1.05 -3.14 -13.07
CA GLU A 101 -2.33 -3.18 -13.78
C GLU A 101 -2.17 -3.78 -15.17
N GLN A 102 -1.12 -3.38 -15.88
CA GLN A 102 -0.89 -3.92 -17.21
C GLN A 102 -0.65 -5.42 -17.16
N ALA A 103 0.07 -5.88 -16.14
CA ALA A 103 0.34 -7.29 -16.01
C ALA A 103 -0.92 -8.10 -15.74
N LEU A 104 -1.91 -7.49 -15.09
CA LEU A 104 -3.17 -8.17 -14.83
C LEU A 104 -3.99 -8.37 -16.11
N PHE A 105 -3.90 -7.42 -17.04
CA PHE A 105 -4.62 -7.53 -18.31
C PHE A 105 -3.85 -8.30 -19.36
N SER A 106 -2.53 -8.20 -19.34
CA SER A 106 -1.66 -8.82 -20.33
C SER A 106 -0.48 -9.45 -19.62
N PRO A 107 -0.63 -10.66 -19.08
CA PRO A 107 0.47 -11.28 -18.33
C PRO A 107 1.71 -11.41 -19.21
N ILE A 108 2.82 -10.98 -18.65
CA ILE A 108 4.10 -11.00 -19.37
C ILE A 108 4.78 -12.35 -19.25
N GLY A 109 4.51 -13.06 -18.17
CA GLY A 109 5.08 -14.37 -17.94
C GLY A 109 6.55 -14.34 -17.59
N ARG A 110 7.05 -13.20 -17.11
CA ARG A 110 8.47 -13.08 -16.78
C ARG A 110 8.67 -13.00 -15.29
N GLU A 111 9.41 -13.98 -14.78
CA GLU A 111 9.72 -14.03 -13.37
C GLU A 111 10.53 -12.82 -12.92
N ASN A 112 11.48 -12.38 -13.76
CA ASN A 112 12.29 -11.22 -13.41
C ASN A 112 11.46 -9.97 -13.24
N ALA A 113 10.42 -9.79 -14.05
CA ALA A 113 9.56 -8.63 -13.93
C ALA A 113 8.82 -8.64 -12.60
N MET A 114 8.38 -9.82 -12.15
CA MET A 114 7.74 -9.93 -10.84
C MET A 114 8.71 -9.60 -9.71
N LYS A 115 9.95 -10.08 -9.82
CA LYS A 115 10.95 -9.80 -8.79
C LYS A 115 11.25 -8.31 -8.71
N GLU A 116 11.38 -7.66 -9.86
CA GLU A 116 11.63 -6.23 -9.89
C GLU A 116 10.47 -5.45 -9.28
N THR A 117 9.25 -5.86 -9.61
CA THR A 117 8.07 -5.19 -9.06
C THR A 117 7.99 -5.39 -7.56
N TYR A 118 8.30 -6.59 -7.09
CA TYR A 118 8.31 -6.87 -5.66
C TYR A 118 9.30 -5.95 -4.94
N SER A 119 10.53 -5.89 -5.45
CA SER A 119 11.56 -5.05 -4.83
C SER A 119 11.19 -3.58 -4.84
N LYS A 120 10.62 -3.11 -5.95
CA LYS A 120 10.24 -1.71 -6.04
C LYS A 120 9.09 -1.39 -5.07
N ALA A 121 8.13 -2.28 -4.93
CA ALA A 121 7.02 -2.06 -4.03
C ALA A 121 7.50 -1.99 -2.57
N ILE A 122 8.40 -2.90 -2.18
CA ILE A 122 8.99 -2.86 -0.84
C ILE A 122 9.70 -1.53 -0.61
N GLU A 123 10.51 -1.13 -1.60
CA GLU A 123 11.25 0.12 -1.49
C GLU A 123 10.31 1.32 -1.32
N LEU A 124 9.24 1.36 -2.09
CA LEU A 124 8.27 2.45 -2.01
C LEU A 124 7.59 2.49 -0.65
N ILE A 125 7.19 1.33 -0.14
CA ILE A 125 6.54 1.27 1.16
C ILE A 125 7.48 1.82 2.23
N MET A 126 8.73 1.43 2.21
CA MET A 126 9.67 1.87 3.23
C MET A 126 10.00 3.35 3.08
N ASP A 127 10.15 3.83 1.86
CA ASP A 127 10.43 5.25 1.64
C ASP A 127 9.26 6.11 2.08
N PHE A 128 8.04 5.71 1.72
CA PHE A 128 6.86 6.47 2.13
C PHE A 128 6.65 6.39 3.64
N GLU A 129 6.95 5.26 4.23
CA GLU A 129 6.85 5.13 5.68
C GLU A 129 7.76 6.17 6.35
N GLU A 130 8.99 6.28 5.88
CA GLU A 130 9.93 7.22 6.45
C GLU A 130 9.49 8.66 6.25
N GLN A 131 9.03 8.98 5.06
CA GLN A 131 8.66 10.36 4.75
C GLN A 131 7.34 10.75 5.41
N LEU A 132 6.36 9.86 5.42
CA LEU A 132 5.04 10.21 5.91
C LEU A 132 4.93 10.19 7.42
N LYS A 133 5.75 9.39 8.09
CA LYS A 133 5.68 9.36 9.54
C LYS A 133 6.15 10.65 10.17
N HIS A 134 6.96 11.43 9.46
CA HIS A 134 7.42 12.73 9.92
C HIS A 134 6.51 13.86 9.51
N LYS A 135 5.47 13.56 8.74
CA LYS A 135 4.54 14.57 8.25
C LYS A 135 3.23 14.53 8.99
N THR A 136 3.24 14.06 10.19
CA THR A 136 2.05 14.04 11.02
C THR A 136 1.84 15.43 11.55
N ALA A 137 0.83 16.02 11.19
CA ALA A 137 0.55 17.32 11.79
C ALA A 137 -0.41 17.15 12.93
#